data_d038fc805e645b806f4a10d5ce54fa03
#
_entry.id   d038fc805e645b806f4a10d5ce54fa03
#
_cell.length_a   1.000
_cell.length_b   1.000
_cell.length_c   1.000
_cell.angle_alpha   90.00
_cell.angle_beta   90.00
_cell.angle_gamma   90.00
#
_symmetry.space_group_name_H-M   'P 1'
#
loop_
_entity.id
_entity.type
_entity.pdbx_description
1 polymer ?
#
loop_
_entity_poly.entity_id
_entity_poly.type
_entity_poly.pdbx_seq_one_letter_code
_entity_poly.pdbx_strand_id
1 'polypeptide(L)' 'MTLHDSMILAINELGGEKQTIKDVADYINRHHLYHRRDGNPVPYSQISARLNKYRHLFGNANGYIWLINN' A
#
# COMPACT_ATOMS: atom_id res chain seq x y z
N MET A 1 12.64 -4.59 1.61
CA MET A 1 11.67 -3.79 0.83
C MET A 1 11.00 -2.78 1.75
N THR A 2 10.93 -1.52 1.36
CA THR A 2 10.23 -0.51 2.15
C THR A 2 8.73 -0.70 2.05
N LEU A 3 7.97 -0.08 2.97
CA LEU A 3 6.52 -0.20 2.92
C LEU A 3 5.95 0.42 1.65
N HIS A 4 6.45 1.60 1.23
CA HIS A 4 5.94 2.21 0.00
C HIS A 4 6.30 1.39 -1.25
N ASP A 5 7.44 0.71 -1.27
CA ASP A 5 7.77 -0.24 -2.35
C ASP A 5 6.79 -1.41 -2.36
N SER A 6 6.45 -1.92 -1.18
CA SER A 6 5.47 -3.01 -1.06
C SER A 6 4.08 -2.59 -1.53
N MET A 7 3.71 -1.32 -1.26
CA MET A 7 2.44 -0.77 -1.72
C MET A 7 2.40 -0.66 -3.24
N ILE A 8 3.49 -0.21 -3.86
CA ILE A 8 3.59 -0.13 -5.33
C ILE A 8 3.45 -1.53 -5.94
N LEU A 9 4.17 -2.50 -5.40
CA LEU A 9 4.10 -3.87 -5.88
C LEU A 9 2.68 -4.43 -5.74
N ALA A 10 2.06 -4.23 -4.58
CA ALA A 10 0.71 -4.72 -4.33
C ALA A 10 -0.30 -4.13 -5.31
N ILE A 11 -0.25 -2.82 -5.55
CA ILE A 11 -1.16 -2.16 -6.49
C ILE A 11 -1.00 -2.76 -7.89
N ASN A 12 0.24 -2.95 -8.34
CA ASN A 12 0.51 -3.52 -9.66
C ASN A 12 0.02 -4.97 -9.77
N GLU A 13 0.25 -5.78 -8.74
CA GLU A 13 -0.17 -7.18 -8.74
C GLU A 13 -1.68 -7.33 -8.65
N LEU A 14 -2.37 -6.36 -8.04
CA LEU A 14 -3.82 -6.38 -7.95
C LEU A 14 -4.51 -5.83 -9.22
N GLY A 15 -3.74 -5.48 -10.26
CA GLY A 15 -4.28 -5.04 -11.53
C GLY A 15 -3.76 -3.71 -12.02
N GLY A 16 -2.97 -3.01 -11.23
CA GLY A 16 -2.34 -1.74 -11.63
C GLY A 16 -3.25 -0.53 -11.62
N GLU A 17 -4.51 -0.70 -11.23
CA GLU A 17 -5.49 0.38 -11.19
C GLU A 17 -5.83 0.74 -9.75
N LYS A 18 -6.92 1.49 -9.60
CA LYS A 18 -7.42 1.91 -8.29
C LYS A 18 -7.78 0.70 -7.43
N GLN A 19 -7.19 0.62 -6.25
CA GLN A 19 -7.41 -0.46 -5.29
C GLN A 19 -7.86 0.13 -3.96
N THR A 20 -8.54 -0.66 -3.14
CA THR A 20 -8.85 -0.20 -1.78
C THR A 20 -7.60 -0.33 -0.91
N ILE A 21 -7.50 0.56 0.10
CA ILE A 21 -6.42 0.47 1.10
C ILE A 21 -6.44 -0.90 1.79
N LYS A 22 -7.65 -1.41 2.06
CA LYS A 22 -7.83 -2.74 2.64
C LYS A 22 -7.20 -3.82 1.77
N ASP A 23 -7.48 -3.83 0.47
CA ASP A 23 -6.95 -4.85 -0.43
C ASP A 23 -5.43 -4.77 -0.54
N VAL A 24 -4.88 -3.56 -0.55
CA VAL A 24 -3.43 -3.37 -0.58
C VAL A 24 -2.79 -3.91 0.70
N ALA A 25 -3.35 -3.57 1.87
CA ALA A 25 -2.83 -4.08 3.14
C ALA A 25 -2.95 -5.59 3.22
N ASP A 26 -4.08 -6.15 2.83
CA ASP A 26 -4.31 -7.60 2.85
C ASP A 26 -3.33 -8.33 1.93
N TYR A 27 -3.06 -7.78 0.75
CA TYR A 27 -2.10 -8.35 -0.18
C TYR A 27 -0.69 -8.35 0.41
N ILE A 28 -0.26 -7.21 0.98
CA ILE A 28 1.06 -7.09 1.59
C ILE A 28 1.22 -8.12 2.71
N ASN A 29 0.20 -8.27 3.56
CA ASN A 29 0.25 -9.19 4.69
C ASN A 29 0.22 -10.65 4.24
N ARG A 30 -0.61 -10.98 3.26
CA ARG A 30 -0.73 -12.35 2.74
C ARG A 30 0.57 -12.83 2.10
N HIS A 31 1.25 -11.96 1.39
CA HIS A 31 2.47 -12.31 0.66
C HIS A 31 3.75 -11.92 1.39
N HIS A 32 3.62 -11.45 2.64
CA HIS A 32 4.74 -11.10 3.50
C HIS A 32 5.71 -10.13 2.82
N LEU A 33 5.18 -9.12 2.13
CA LEU A 33 6.00 -8.18 1.38
C LEU A 33 6.72 -7.18 2.27
N TYR A 34 6.22 -6.96 3.48
CA TYR A 34 6.80 -6.03 4.43
C TYR A 34 6.73 -6.61 5.83
N HIS A 35 7.82 -6.49 6.57
CA HIS A 35 7.92 -7.02 7.94
C HIS A 35 8.08 -5.87 8.93
N ARG A 36 7.11 -5.74 9.83
CA ARG A 36 7.22 -4.81 10.96
C ARG A 36 8.15 -5.40 12.00
N ARG A 37 8.80 -4.52 12.77
CA ARG A 37 9.69 -4.96 13.84
C ARG A 37 8.99 -5.78 14.91
N ASP A 38 7.73 -5.47 15.19
CA ASP A 38 6.93 -6.17 16.19
C ASP A 38 6.33 -7.49 15.68
N GLY A 39 6.52 -7.80 14.39
CA GLY A 39 6.01 -9.04 13.80
C GLY A 39 4.52 -9.02 13.50
N ASN A 40 3.82 -7.93 13.79
CA ASN A 40 2.39 -7.82 13.55
C ASN A 40 2.08 -7.48 12.09
N PRO A 41 0.88 -7.81 11.59
CA PRO A 41 0.46 -7.40 10.25
C PRO A 41 0.45 -5.88 10.11
N VAL A 42 0.61 -5.41 8.88
CA VAL A 42 0.53 -3.98 8.56
C VAL A 42 -0.94 -3.56 8.67
N PRO A 43 -1.27 -2.62 9.57
CA PRO A 43 -2.64 -2.12 9.67
C PRO A 43 -2.94 -1.10 8.57
N TYR A 44 -4.21 -0.91 8.29
CA TYR A 44 -4.66 0.06 7.28
C TYR A 44 -4.17 1.48 7.59
N SER A 45 -4.12 1.83 8.88
CA SER A 45 -3.65 3.16 9.31
C SER A 45 -2.19 3.41 8.94
N GLN A 46 -1.36 2.36 8.93
CA GLN A 46 0.05 2.50 8.52
C GLN A 46 0.16 2.72 7.01
N ILE A 47 -0.69 2.07 6.22
CA ILE A 47 -0.77 2.32 4.78
C ILE A 47 -1.16 3.77 4.53
N SER A 48 -2.18 4.27 5.23
CA SER A 48 -2.65 5.65 5.08
C SER A 48 -1.57 6.66 5.46
N ALA A 49 -0.83 6.41 6.54
CA ALA A 49 0.25 7.30 6.96
C ALA A 49 1.38 7.33 5.92
N ARG A 50 1.74 6.17 5.37
CA ARG A 50 2.81 6.09 4.37
C ARG A 50 2.38 6.74 3.05
N LEU A 51 1.14 6.57 2.67
CA LEU A 51 0.52 7.21 1.51
C LEU A 51 0.65 8.74 1.60
N ASN A 52 0.36 9.31 2.78
CA ASN A 52 0.47 10.76 2.99
C ASN A 52 1.93 11.23 2.89
N LYS A 53 2.87 10.43 3.33
CA LYS A 53 4.29 10.77 3.25
C LYS A 53 4.81 10.76 1.82
N TYR A 54 4.24 9.92 0.95
CA TYR A 54 4.67 9.74 -0.44
C TYR A 54 3.59 10.16 -1.42
N ARG A 55 3.00 11.33 -1.19
CA ARG A 55 1.87 11.83 -2.00
C ARG A 55 2.23 12.05 -3.47
N HIS A 56 3.50 12.15 -3.78
CA HIS A 56 3.97 12.27 -5.16
C HIS A 56 3.94 10.93 -5.91
N LEU A 57 3.81 9.83 -5.20
CA LEU A 57 3.75 8.49 -5.79
C LEU A 57 2.33 7.93 -5.87
N PHE A 58 1.45 8.37 -4.96
CA PHE A 58 0.13 7.77 -4.80
C PHE A 58 -0.96 8.82 -4.83
N GLY A 59 -2.03 8.53 -5.59
CA GLY A 59 -3.28 9.24 -5.44
C GLY A 59 -4.18 8.50 -4.46
N ASN A 60 -5.11 9.20 -3.82
CA ASN A 60 -6.07 8.55 -2.94
C ASN A 60 -7.36 9.35 -2.84
N ALA A 61 -8.47 8.65 -2.65
CA ALA A 61 -9.78 9.24 -2.40
C ALA A 61 -10.71 8.14 -1.89
N ASN A 62 -11.47 8.46 -0.84
CA ASN A 62 -12.56 7.60 -0.34
C ASN A 62 -12.13 6.16 -0.05
N GLY A 63 -10.93 5.98 0.52
CA GLY A 63 -10.42 4.66 0.85
C GLY A 63 -9.77 3.91 -0.30
N TYR A 64 -9.69 4.54 -1.47
CA TYR A 64 -9.00 3.99 -2.63
C TYR A 64 -7.61 4.60 -2.76
N ILE A 65 -6.71 3.84 -3.37
CA ILE A 65 -5.34 4.23 -3.60
C ILE A 65 -4.95 3.80 -5.02
N TRP A 66 -4.13 4.59 -5.69
CA TRP A 66 -3.62 4.26 -7.02
C TRP A 66 -2.24 4.87 -7.22
N LEU A 67 -1.52 4.38 -8.21
CA LEU A 67 -0.22 4.94 -8.56
C LEU A 67 -0.39 6.15 -9.48
N ILE A 68 0.36 7.21 -9.18
CA ILE A 68 0.41 8.39 -10.06
C ILE A 68 1.42 8.09 -11.16
N ASN A 69 0.94 8.08 -12.40
CA ASN A 69 1.78 7.86 -13.57
C ASN A 69 2.07 9.21 -14.21
N ASN A 70 3.33 9.45 -14.44
CA ASN A 70 3.79 10.64 -15.15
C ASN A 70 4.20 10.28 -16.56
#